data_27a7791a48f991d304b9eba108485ef8
#
_entry.id   27a7791a48f991d304b9eba108485ef8
#
_cell.length_a   1.000
_cell.length_b   1.000
_cell.length_c   1.000
_cell.angle_alpha   90.00
_cell.angle_beta   90.00
_cell.angle_gamma   90.00
#
_symmetry.space_group_name_H-M   'P 1'
#
loop_
_entity.id
_entity.type
_entity.pdbx_description
1 polymer ?
#
loop_
_entity_poly.entity_id
_entity_poly.type
_entity_poly.pdbx_seq_one_letter_code
_entity_poly.pdbx_strand_id
1 'polypeptide(L)'
;MSEPEILFCLHFLGGSARSWEPLARALDGAPTCVPLDLPGFGASAGATGFSVAAMADRVAEAIRARAPAHFGIAGHSMGAKVALALARRAEDGDPDLAGLTDLVLVSGSPPSPEPIPEDRRARMITWIDADPETRRREAQAFVRENVGDSLDPDTEARAVDDVLRAAPEAWTAWLESGAREDWCRRVGILRTPALILAGSEDADLGTDAQTALMAPHLTHHRLVTVDGVGHLLPLERPGILAELLLDHLRDRPRTQAGATPPVPPAYRALIASERVNSRLRSVLDARAEPDDPAYRPEALDPVELALLRAVLARVLPVPGIDLAARLDGRLAAGAGDGWRFAALPPDAEAYRAALRTLDAAARAAHGRAYVTLEAKAQDALLVLAQRGDLTVPERLGGRLDADRMRFWFEDLRADATKLWLAQPAALARIGFSGIGVGGDRPGEIADGLPGFREVGLDAPEAWEPRPVHGEAVR
;
A
#
# COMPACT_ATOMS: atom_id res chain seq x y z
N MET A 1 2.65 18.49 -5.69
CA MET A 1 4.02 18.00 -6.03
C MET A 1 4.22 18.27 -7.50
N SER A 2 5.43 18.66 -7.91
CA SER A 2 5.76 18.88 -9.33
C SER A 2 5.79 17.53 -10.06
N GLU A 3 5.47 17.54 -11.37
CA GLU A 3 5.59 16.33 -12.19
C GLU A 3 7.07 15.93 -12.32
N PRO A 4 7.40 14.63 -12.39
CA PRO A 4 8.75 14.21 -12.60
C PRO A 4 9.24 14.62 -13.98
N GLU A 5 10.40 15.24 -14.03
CA GLU A 5 11.07 15.57 -15.29
C GLU A 5 11.77 14.34 -15.87
N ILE A 6 12.19 13.44 -15.00
CA ILE A 6 12.97 12.23 -15.31
C ILE A 6 12.26 11.02 -14.71
N LEU A 7 12.21 9.94 -15.48
CA LEU A 7 11.79 8.61 -15.05
C LEU A 7 12.98 7.65 -15.16
N PHE A 8 13.56 7.26 -14.01
CA PHE A 8 14.57 6.20 -14.00
C PHE A 8 13.92 4.84 -14.16
N CYS A 9 14.37 4.05 -15.10
CA CYS A 9 13.75 2.80 -15.49
C CYS A 9 14.66 1.61 -15.21
N LEU A 10 14.19 0.68 -14.36
CA LEU A 10 14.90 -0.50 -13.88
C LEU A 10 14.28 -1.77 -14.48
N HIS A 11 15.09 -2.57 -15.17
CA HIS A 11 14.64 -3.72 -15.96
C HIS A 11 14.36 -4.98 -15.11
N PHE A 12 13.74 -5.98 -15.75
CA PHE A 12 13.48 -7.32 -15.20
C PHE A 12 14.72 -8.23 -15.23
N LEU A 13 14.64 -9.41 -14.62
CA LEU A 13 15.70 -10.42 -14.66
C LEU A 13 15.99 -10.84 -16.11
N GLY A 14 17.23 -10.66 -16.53
CA GLY A 14 17.67 -10.93 -17.90
C GLY A 14 17.34 -9.82 -18.90
N GLY A 15 16.65 -8.76 -18.51
CA GLY A 15 16.48 -7.57 -19.32
C GLY A 15 17.69 -6.64 -19.29
N SER A 16 17.55 -5.49 -19.92
CA SER A 16 18.55 -4.41 -19.92
C SER A 16 17.86 -3.05 -20.05
N ALA A 17 18.62 -1.97 -20.05
CA ALA A 17 18.13 -0.63 -20.36
C ALA A 17 17.33 -0.59 -21.67
N ARG A 18 17.67 -1.42 -22.65
CA ARG A 18 16.96 -1.52 -23.94
C ARG A 18 15.51 -1.94 -23.81
N SER A 19 15.13 -2.66 -22.74
CA SER A 19 13.75 -3.09 -22.49
C SER A 19 12.78 -1.91 -22.34
N TRP A 20 13.29 -0.73 -22.04
CA TRP A 20 12.51 0.49 -21.84
C TRP A 20 12.47 1.43 -23.05
N GLU A 21 13.23 1.12 -24.12
CA GLU A 21 13.21 1.92 -25.34
C GLU A 21 11.81 2.07 -25.98
N PRO A 22 10.97 0.99 -26.00
CA PRO A 22 9.61 1.14 -26.55
C PRO A 22 8.77 2.14 -25.76
N LEU A 23 8.86 2.12 -24.41
CA LEU A 23 8.19 3.10 -23.57
C LEU A 23 8.73 4.52 -23.79
N ALA A 24 10.06 4.69 -23.85
CA ALA A 24 10.67 5.99 -24.08
C ALA A 24 10.20 6.63 -25.39
N ARG A 25 10.04 5.83 -26.45
CA ARG A 25 9.45 6.29 -27.71
C ARG A 25 7.97 6.66 -27.59
N ALA A 26 7.20 5.87 -26.83
CA ALA A 26 5.75 6.11 -26.65
C ALA A 26 5.48 7.36 -25.80
N LEU A 27 6.37 7.72 -24.89
CA LEU A 27 6.24 8.93 -24.04
C LEU A 27 6.59 10.24 -24.76
N ASP A 28 7.22 10.15 -25.94
CA ASP A 28 7.62 11.33 -26.74
C ASP A 28 8.38 12.41 -25.94
N GLY A 29 9.20 11.94 -24.99
CA GLY A 29 10.15 12.76 -24.21
C GLY A 29 9.61 13.39 -22.92
N ALA A 30 8.36 13.15 -22.53
CA ALA A 30 7.81 13.71 -21.28
C ALA A 30 7.02 12.66 -20.45
N PRO A 31 7.54 12.17 -19.30
CA PRO A 31 8.88 12.45 -18.72
C PRO A 31 10.01 11.82 -19.51
N THR A 32 11.22 12.36 -19.36
CA THR A 32 12.41 11.78 -19.99
C THR A 32 12.77 10.45 -19.35
N CYS A 33 12.67 9.35 -20.10
CA CYS A 33 13.14 8.05 -19.63
C CYS A 33 14.66 8.00 -19.53
N VAL A 34 15.15 7.52 -18.40
CA VAL A 34 16.56 7.21 -18.14
C VAL A 34 16.66 5.73 -17.76
N PRO A 35 16.75 4.83 -18.76
CA PRO A 35 16.92 3.41 -18.49
C PRO A 35 18.32 3.15 -17.92
N LEU A 36 18.37 2.26 -16.91
CA LEU A 36 19.63 1.88 -16.25
C LEU A 36 19.83 0.38 -16.37
N ASP A 37 21.08 -0.01 -16.70
CA ASP A 37 21.50 -1.40 -16.60
C ASP A 37 21.91 -1.70 -15.16
N LEU A 38 21.21 -2.64 -14.53
CA LEU A 38 21.57 -3.13 -13.21
C LEU A 38 22.84 -3.99 -13.26
N PRO A 39 23.61 -4.10 -12.16
CA PRO A 39 24.84 -4.90 -12.11
C PRO A 39 24.63 -6.32 -12.63
N GLY A 40 25.50 -6.75 -13.55
CA GLY A 40 25.44 -8.06 -14.19
C GLY A 40 24.55 -8.13 -15.44
N PHE A 41 23.94 -7.01 -15.88
CA PHE A 41 23.04 -6.98 -17.03
C PHE A 41 23.42 -5.88 -18.02
N GLY A 42 23.05 -6.05 -19.30
CA GLY A 42 23.24 -5.08 -20.36
C GLY A 42 24.69 -4.59 -20.49
N ALA A 43 24.89 -3.27 -20.49
CA ALA A 43 26.24 -2.67 -20.51
C ALA A 43 26.96 -2.79 -19.15
N SER A 44 26.24 -3.13 -18.08
CA SER A 44 26.75 -3.37 -16.72
C SER A 44 27.04 -4.86 -16.45
N ALA A 45 27.12 -5.72 -17.48
CA ALA A 45 27.34 -7.17 -17.33
C ALA A 45 28.61 -7.51 -16.53
N GLY A 46 29.68 -6.70 -16.61
CA GLY A 46 30.90 -6.87 -15.82
C GLY A 46 30.90 -6.25 -14.42
N ALA A 47 29.81 -5.58 -14.03
CA ALA A 47 29.70 -4.98 -12.72
C ALA A 47 29.20 -6.00 -11.68
N THR A 48 29.66 -5.88 -10.43
CA THR A 48 29.29 -6.73 -9.30
C THR A 48 28.36 -6.01 -8.35
N GLY A 49 27.79 -6.74 -7.37
CA GLY A 49 26.85 -6.19 -6.39
C GLY A 49 25.40 -6.56 -6.74
N PHE A 50 25.06 -7.86 -6.60
CA PHE A 50 23.82 -8.44 -7.09
C PHE A 50 22.70 -8.51 -6.02
N SER A 51 22.94 -8.08 -4.78
CA SER A 51 21.89 -7.96 -3.78
C SER A 51 20.98 -6.75 -4.07
N VAL A 52 19.73 -6.79 -3.60
CA VAL A 52 18.79 -5.66 -3.74
C VAL A 52 19.40 -4.36 -3.21
N ALA A 53 20.10 -4.42 -2.07
CA ALA A 53 20.75 -3.24 -1.48
C ALA A 53 21.87 -2.69 -2.39
N ALA A 54 22.75 -3.55 -2.92
CA ALA A 54 23.84 -3.12 -3.78
C ALA A 54 23.33 -2.56 -5.12
N MET A 55 22.29 -3.16 -5.70
CA MET A 55 21.61 -2.61 -6.89
C MET A 55 21.01 -1.24 -6.61
N ALA A 56 20.36 -1.07 -5.44
CA ALA A 56 19.81 0.22 -5.03
C ALA A 56 20.91 1.29 -4.85
N ASP A 57 22.08 0.92 -4.31
CA ASP A 57 23.23 1.83 -4.19
C ASP A 57 23.70 2.33 -5.57
N ARG A 58 23.80 1.43 -6.54
CA ARG A 58 24.21 1.80 -7.93
C ARG A 58 23.19 2.72 -8.60
N VAL A 59 21.90 2.47 -8.38
CA VAL A 59 20.85 3.36 -8.91
C VAL A 59 20.88 4.72 -8.21
N ALA A 60 21.04 4.77 -6.89
CA ALA A 60 21.18 6.03 -6.16
C ALA A 60 22.40 6.85 -6.64
N GLU A 61 23.55 6.21 -6.92
CA GLU A 61 24.71 6.87 -7.53
C GLU A 61 24.37 7.50 -8.89
N ALA A 62 23.62 6.78 -9.74
CA ALA A 62 23.19 7.28 -11.04
C ALA A 62 22.19 8.46 -10.94
N ILE A 63 21.30 8.43 -9.94
CA ILE A 63 20.37 9.53 -9.63
C ILE A 63 21.16 10.74 -9.14
N ARG A 64 22.05 10.56 -8.16
CA ARG A 64 22.92 11.62 -7.62
C ARG A 64 23.76 12.28 -8.72
N ALA A 65 24.32 11.50 -9.64
CA ALA A 65 25.12 12.04 -10.74
C ALA A 65 24.33 12.95 -11.69
N ARG A 66 23.00 12.78 -11.77
CA ARG A 66 22.11 13.63 -12.57
C ARG A 66 21.48 14.76 -11.79
N ALA A 67 21.45 14.66 -10.46
CA ALA A 67 20.90 15.61 -9.51
C ALA A 67 19.52 16.20 -9.94
N PRO A 68 18.52 15.38 -10.30
CA PRO A 68 17.22 15.90 -10.74
C PRO A 68 16.47 16.51 -9.57
N ALA A 69 15.77 17.64 -9.81
CA ALA A 69 14.93 18.25 -8.78
C ALA A 69 13.71 17.37 -8.43
N HIS A 70 13.11 16.73 -9.45
CA HIS A 70 11.98 15.81 -9.30
C HIS A 70 12.12 14.65 -10.26
N PHE A 71 11.92 13.44 -9.78
CA PHE A 71 12.02 12.23 -10.60
C PHE A 71 11.07 11.14 -10.12
N GLY A 72 10.71 10.25 -11.03
CA GLY A 72 10.05 8.99 -10.76
C GLY A 72 11.00 7.80 -10.93
N ILE A 73 10.61 6.65 -10.40
CA ILE A 73 11.30 5.38 -10.65
C ILE A 73 10.28 4.37 -11.18
N ALA A 74 10.55 3.85 -12.39
CA ALA A 74 9.83 2.71 -12.96
C ALA A 74 10.64 1.44 -12.74
N GLY A 75 10.08 0.45 -12.07
CA GLY A 75 10.70 -0.85 -11.85
C GLY A 75 9.85 -1.96 -12.45
N HIS A 76 10.48 -2.81 -13.28
CA HIS A 76 9.85 -3.98 -13.85
C HIS A 76 10.39 -5.23 -13.17
N SER A 77 9.51 -6.10 -12.65
CA SER A 77 9.87 -7.35 -12.01
C SER A 77 10.97 -7.16 -10.94
N MET A 78 12.16 -7.72 -11.13
CA MET A 78 13.35 -7.50 -10.28
C MET A 78 13.57 -6.01 -9.96
N GLY A 79 13.48 -5.14 -10.96
CA GLY A 79 13.66 -3.69 -10.81
C GLY A 79 12.66 -3.04 -9.87
N ALA A 80 11.47 -3.61 -9.70
CA ALA A 80 10.48 -3.09 -8.77
C ALA A 80 10.90 -3.28 -7.30
N LYS A 81 11.49 -4.42 -6.93
CA LYS A 81 12.02 -4.62 -5.57
C LYS A 81 13.14 -3.63 -5.26
N VAL A 82 13.99 -3.32 -6.25
CA VAL A 82 15.03 -2.28 -6.11
C VAL A 82 14.39 -0.88 -5.98
N ALA A 83 13.35 -0.58 -6.75
CA ALA A 83 12.61 0.68 -6.65
C ALA A 83 11.98 0.88 -5.27
N LEU A 84 11.41 -0.17 -4.67
CA LEU A 84 10.87 -0.11 -3.30
C LEU A 84 11.96 0.18 -2.26
N ALA A 85 13.15 -0.42 -2.40
CA ALA A 85 14.28 -0.16 -1.52
C ALA A 85 14.74 1.31 -1.61
N LEU A 86 14.77 1.88 -2.81
CA LEU A 86 15.09 3.29 -3.04
C LEU A 86 14.02 4.22 -2.47
N ALA A 87 12.74 3.91 -2.67
CA ALA A 87 11.64 4.69 -2.12
C ALA A 87 11.67 4.70 -0.59
N ARG A 88 12.01 3.58 0.05
CA ARG A 88 12.19 3.55 1.51
C ARG A 88 13.33 4.47 1.95
N ARG A 89 14.46 4.44 1.27
CA ARG A 89 15.60 5.34 1.56
C ARG A 89 15.23 6.81 1.38
N ALA A 90 14.49 7.14 0.31
CA ALA A 90 14.00 8.51 0.10
C ALA A 90 13.12 8.98 1.25
N GLU A 91 12.19 8.13 1.71
CA GLU A 91 11.31 8.45 2.84
C GLU A 91 12.02 8.45 4.20
N ASP A 92 13.13 7.73 4.34
CA ASP A 92 14.01 7.77 5.52
C ASP A 92 14.96 9.00 5.52
N GLY A 93 14.89 9.84 4.47
CA GLY A 93 15.60 11.11 4.40
C GLY A 93 16.96 11.05 3.68
N ASP A 94 17.18 10.07 2.81
CA ASP A 94 18.39 10.05 1.96
C ASP A 94 18.38 11.31 1.06
N PRO A 95 19.36 12.22 1.20
CA PRO A 95 19.36 13.51 0.50
C PRO A 95 19.50 13.34 -1.01
N ASP A 96 20.15 12.27 -1.49
CA ASP A 96 20.32 11.98 -2.91
C ASP A 96 19.00 11.55 -3.58
N LEU A 97 18.02 11.14 -2.79
CA LEU A 97 16.71 10.65 -3.23
C LEU A 97 15.53 11.56 -2.86
N ALA A 98 15.80 12.73 -2.29
CA ALA A 98 14.76 13.66 -1.80
C ALA A 98 13.78 14.14 -2.89
N GLY A 99 14.20 14.10 -4.17
CA GLY A 99 13.38 14.47 -5.32
C GLY A 99 12.43 13.36 -5.83
N LEU A 100 12.39 12.19 -5.20
CA LEU A 100 11.52 11.09 -5.63
C LEU A 100 10.04 11.45 -5.44
N THR A 101 9.27 11.41 -6.52
CA THR A 101 7.86 11.82 -6.52
C THR A 101 6.89 10.67 -6.80
N ASP A 102 7.31 9.65 -7.56
CA ASP A 102 6.43 8.58 -8.04
C ASP A 102 7.14 7.24 -8.22
N LEU A 103 6.38 6.17 -8.06
CA LEU A 103 6.75 4.82 -8.42
C LEU A 103 5.85 4.27 -9.52
N VAL A 104 6.43 3.56 -10.47
CA VAL A 104 5.71 2.76 -11.48
C VAL A 104 6.22 1.33 -11.37
N LEU A 105 5.40 0.43 -10.85
CA LEU A 105 5.77 -0.94 -10.53
C LEU A 105 5.08 -1.88 -11.52
N VAL A 106 5.84 -2.44 -12.45
CA VAL A 106 5.31 -3.24 -13.56
C VAL A 106 5.61 -4.71 -13.29
N SER A 107 4.59 -5.54 -13.15
CA SER A 107 4.71 -6.99 -12.82
C SER A 107 5.78 -7.19 -11.75
N GLY A 108 5.69 -6.38 -10.68
CA GLY A 108 6.80 -6.11 -9.77
C GLY A 108 7.10 -7.26 -8.82
N SER A 109 8.38 -7.59 -8.66
CA SER A 109 8.86 -8.42 -7.55
C SER A 109 8.49 -7.75 -6.23
N PRO A 110 7.71 -8.41 -5.35
CA PRO A 110 7.23 -7.82 -4.10
C PRO A 110 8.36 -7.68 -3.07
N PRO A 111 8.17 -6.92 -1.99
CA PRO A 111 9.14 -6.90 -0.91
C PRO A 111 9.28 -8.25 -0.19
N SER A 112 8.25 -9.10 -0.20
CA SER A 112 8.34 -10.50 0.25
C SER A 112 9.17 -11.36 -0.72
N PRO A 113 9.57 -12.58 -0.34
CA PRO A 113 10.08 -13.56 -1.30
C PRO A 113 9.11 -13.77 -2.47
N GLU A 114 9.63 -13.86 -3.68
CA GLU A 114 8.83 -14.17 -4.87
C GLU A 114 8.26 -15.59 -4.81
N PRO A 115 7.00 -15.79 -5.22
CA PRO A 115 6.33 -17.09 -5.20
C PRO A 115 6.78 -18.01 -6.37
N ILE A 116 8.08 -18.12 -6.62
CA ILE A 116 8.62 -18.98 -7.69
C ILE A 116 8.71 -20.42 -7.18
N PRO A 117 8.07 -21.41 -7.86
CA PRO A 117 8.21 -22.81 -7.53
C PRO A 117 9.68 -23.26 -7.57
N GLU A 118 10.09 -24.10 -6.62
CA GLU A 118 11.50 -24.45 -6.45
C GLU A 118 12.07 -25.23 -7.64
N ASP A 119 11.30 -26.12 -8.25
CA ASP A 119 11.66 -26.84 -9.46
C ASP A 119 11.87 -25.91 -10.66
N ARG A 120 11.03 -24.89 -10.82
CA ARG A 120 11.20 -23.85 -11.86
C ARG A 120 12.46 -23.03 -11.59
N ARG A 121 12.67 -22.61 -10.35
CA ARG A 121 13.88 -21.89 -9.93
C ARG A 121 15.16 -22.68 -10.24
N ALA A 122 15.20 -23.93 -9.86
CA ALA A 122 16.34 -24.83 -10.12
C ALA A 122 16.60 -24.98 -11.62
N ARG A 123 15.55 -25.15 -12.43
CA ARG A 123 15.65 -25.17 -13.90
C ARG A 123 16.26 -23.88 -14.44
N MET A 124 15.78 -22.72 -13.99
CA MET A 124 16.26 -21.41 -14.42
C MET A 124 17.75 -21.18 -14.07
N ILE A 125 18.23 -21.71 -12.95
CA ILE A 125 19.63 -21.63 -12.55
C ILE A 125 20.48 -22.56 -13.43
N THR A 126 20.00 -23.78 -13.72
CA THR A 126 20.82 -24.81 -14.39
C THR A 126 21.17 -24.43 -15.83
N TRP A 127 20.27 -23.81 -16.60
CA TRP A 127 20.52 -23.58 -18.02
C TRP A 127 21.42 -22.38 -18.32
N ILE A 128 21.60 -21.45 -17.37
CA ILE A 128 22.36 -20.22 -17.62
C ILE A 128 23.85 -20.51 -17.92
N ASP A 129 24.39 -21.61 -17.39
CA ASP A 129 25.75 -22.07 -17.60
C ASP A 129 25.84 -23.22 -18.63
N ALA A 130 24.75 -23.56 -19.30
CA ALA A 130 24.73 -24.60 -20.31
C ALA A 130 25.49 -24.20 -21.57
N ASP A 131 25.66 -25.15 -22.51
CA ASP A 131 26.24 -24.88 -23.82
C ASP A 131 25.46 -23.80 -24.60
N PRO A 132 26.06 -23.12 -25.56
CA PRO A 132 25.44 -21.98 -26.26
C PRO A 132 24.13 -22.31 -26.97
N GLU A 133 23.93 -23.52 -27.46
CA GLU A 133 22.69 -23.93 -28.15
C GLU A 133 21.56 -24.11 -27.14
N THR A 134 21.83 -24.84 -26.07
CA THR A 134 20.88 -25.02 -24.94
C THR A 134 20.51 -23.67 -24.34
N ARG A 135 21.48 -22.84 -24.05
CA ARG A 135 21.28 -21.51 -23.48
C ARG A 135 20.42 -20.61 -24.35
N ARG A 136 20.61 -20.64 -25.67
CA ARG A 136 19.77 -19.89 -26.62
C ARG A 136 18.32 -20.42 -26.63
N ARG A 137 18.14 -21.73 -26.67
CA ARG A 137 16.81 -22.35 -26.65
C ARG A 137 16.05 -22.01 -25.36
N GLU A 138 16.71 -22.12 -24.22
CA GLU A 138 16.10 -21.80 -22.92
C GLU A 138 15.82 -20.29 -22.78
N ALA A 139 16.68 -19.41 -23.26
CA ALA A 139 16.44 -17.96 -23.30
C ALA A 139 15.22 -17.61 -24.18
N GLN A 140 15.05 -18.27 -25.32
CA GLN A 140 13.86 -18.11 -26.15
C GLN A 140 12.60 -18.62 -25.44
N ALA A 141 12.68 -19.77 -24.77
CA ALA A 141 11.57 -20.30 -23.97
C ALA A 141 11.22 -19.33 -22.83
N PHE A 142 12.21 -18.83 -22.10
CA PHE A 142 12.01 -17.88 -21.03
C PHE A 142 11.27 -16.62 -21.51
N VAL A 143 11.67 -16.02 -22.63
CA VAL A 143 10.99 -14.85 -23.19
C VAL A 143 9.54 -15.18 -23.55
N ARG A 144 9.29 -16.29 -24.24
CA ARG A 144 7.96 -16.71 -24.71
C ARG A 144 7.01 -17.11 -23.58
N GLU A 145 7.53 -17.73 -22.51
CA GLU A 145 6.74 -18.09 -21.33
C GLU A 145 6.30 -16.87 -20.51
N ASN A 146 6.93 -15.71 -20.73
CA ASN A 146 6.68 -14.48 -20.00
C ASN A 146 5.85 -13.45 -20.80
N VAL A 147 5.30 -13.80 -21.96
CA VAL A 147 4.40 -12.94 -22.74
C VAL A 147 3.00 -13.53 -22.81
N GLY A 148 1.99 -12.67 -22.86
CA GLY A 148 0.59 -13.10 -22.94
C GLY A 148 0.19 -13.55 -24.35
N ASP A 149 0.80 -12.95 -25.38
CA ASP A 149 0.63 -13.30 -26.78
C ASP A 149 2.01 -13.44 -27.42
N SER A 150 2.29 -12.82 -28.53
CA SER A 150 3.60 -12.83 -29.19
C SER A 150 4.19 -11.42 -29.25
N LEU A 151 5.51 -11.34 -29.16
CA LEU A 151 6.25 -10.12 -29.51
C LEU A 151 6.50 -10.08 -31.02
N ASP A 152 6.69 -8.87 -31.56
CA ASP A 152 7.24 -8.79 -32.91
C ASP A 152 8.65 -9.41 -32.95
N PRO A 153 9.07 -9.99 -34.10
CA PRO A 153 10.31 -10.76 -34.17
C PRO A 153 11.58 -9.99 -33.75
N ASP A 154 11.64 -8.69 -34.01
CA ASP A 154 12.82 -7.87 -33.66
C ASP A 154 12.86 -7.60 -32.15
N THR A 155 11.71 -7.39 -31.53
CA THR A 155 11.59 -7.21 -30.07
C THR A 155 11.88 -8.53 -29.35
N GLU A 156 11.36 -9.67 -29.83
CA GLU A 156 11.69 -10.99 -29.29
C GLU A 156 13.18 -11.28 -29.38
N ALA A 157 13.78 -11.05 -30.54
CA ALA A 157 15.22 -11.29 -30.74
C ALA A 157 16.09 -10.43 -29.81
N ARG A 158 15.71 -9.17 -29.57
CA ARG A 158 16.42 -8.29 -28.63
C ARG A 158 16.27 -8.75 -27.19
N ALA A 159 15.05 -9.16 -26.78
CA ALA A 159 14.82 -9.66 -25.44
C ALA A 159 15.64 -10.93 -25.18
N VAL A 160 15.69 -11.86 -26.13
CA VAL A 160 16.53 -13.07 -26.07
C VAL A 160 18.02 -12.71 -26.01
N ASP A 161 18.47 -11.74 -26.81
CA ASP A 161 19.87 -11.28 -26.80
C ASP A 161 20.24 -10.66 -25.42
N ASP A 162 19.34 -9.91 -24.80
CA ASP A 162 19.56 -9.35 -23.45
C ASP A 162 19.70 -10.46 -22.41
N VAL A 163 18.84 -11.48 -22.44
CA VAL A 163 18.93 -12.65 -21.54
C VAL A 163 20.28 -13.37 -21.74
N LEU A 164 20.71 -13.56 -22.99
CA LEU A 164 21.98 -14.22 -23.29
C LEU A 164 23.20 -13.43 -22.85
N ARG A 165 23.11 -12.10 -22.74
CA ARG A 165 24.18 -11.19 -22.28
C ARG A 165 24.23 -11.02 -20.78
N ALA A 166 23.21 -11.50 -20.05
CA ALA A 166 23.25 -11.47 -18.60
C ALA A 166 24.45 -12.27 -18.07
N ALA A 167 25.14 -11.73 -17.05
CA ALA A 167 26.20 -12.46 -16.35
C ALA A 167 25.57 -13.64 -15.59
N PRO A 168 26.10 -14.87 -15.78
CA PRO A 168 25.54 -16.04 -15.08
C PRO A 168 25.50 -15.87 -13.56
N GLU A 169 26.49 -15.21 -13.00
CA GLU A 169 26.59 -14.95 -11.55
C GLU A 169 25.47 -14.01 -11.08
N ALA A 170 25.09 -12.99 -11.86
CA ALA A 170 24.02 -12.07 -11.53
C ALA A 170 22.64 -12.75 -11.64
N TRP A 171 22.45 -13.54 -12.69
CA TRP A 171 21.24 -14.34 -12.88
C TRP A 171 21.03 -15.32 -11.72
N THR A 172 22.06 -16.09 -11.38
CA THR A 172 22.03 -17.05 -10.29
C THR A 172 21.83 -16.36 -8.94
N ALA A 173 22.55 -15.27 -8.68
CA ALA A 173 22.41 -14.50 -7.43
C ALA A 173 21.00 -13.96 -7.23
N TRP A 174 20.33 -13.51 -8.29
CA TRP A 174 18.92 -13.10 -8.15
C TRP A 174 18.03 -14.27 -7.75
N LEU A 175 18.13 -15.39 -8.46
CA LEU A 175 17.27 -16.56 -8.22
C LEU A 175 17.53 -17.23 -6.87
N GLU A 176 18.77 -17.30 -6.41
CA GLU A 176 19.14 -17.91 -5.14
C GLU A 176 18.93 -17.01 -3.93
N SER A 177 19.09 -15.70 -4.12
CA SER A 177 19.11 -14.72 -3.03
C SER A 177 18.11 -13.59 -3.25
N GLY A 178 18.28 -12.74 -4.27
CA GLY A 178 17.52 -11.51 -4.43
C GLY A 178 15.99 -11.70 -4.46
N ALA A 179 15.52 -12.71 -5.21
CA ALA A 179 14.11 -13.08 -5.25
C ALA A 179 13.60 -13.65 -3.93
N ARG A 180 14.47 -14.18 -3.09
CA ARG A 180 14.17 -14.75 -1.77
C ARG A 180 14.35 -13.77 -0.62
N GLU A 181 14.98 -12.59 -0.85
CA GLU A 181 15.14 -11.58 0.18
C GLU A 181 13.77 -11.12 0.69
N ASP A 182 13.56 -11.16 2.00
CA ASP A 182 12.41 -10.57 2.67
C ASP A 182 12.72 -9.13 3.09
N TRP A 183 12.16 -8.20 2.35
CA TRP A 183 12.25 -6.76 2.59
C TRP A 183 11.02 -6.17 3.26
N CYS A 184 10.00 -6.98 3.59
CA CYS A 184 8.72 -6.49 4.11
C CYS A 184 8.88 -5.53 5.28
N ARG A 185 9.72 -5.91 6.27
CA ARG A 185 9.99 -5.06 7.44
C ARG A 185 10.81 -3.83 7.09
N ARG A 186 11.75 -3.94 6.15
CA ARG A 186 12.63 -2.83 5.76
C ARG A 186 11.87 -1.80 4.92
N VAL A 187 11.09 -2.24 3.95
CA VAL A 187 10.23 -1.38 3.12
C VAL A 187 9.11 -0.77 3.96
N GLY A 188 8.50 -1.57 4.83
CA GLY A 188 7.35 -1.12 5.63
C GLY A 188 6.21 -0.67 4.74
N ILE A 189 5.64 0.49 5.04
CA ILE A 189 4.61 1.14 4.26
C ILE A 189 5.17 2.43 3.66
N LEU A 190 5.08 2.56 2.35
CA LEU A 190 5.55 3.71 1.58
C LEU A 190 4.41 4.69 1.30
N ARG A 191 4.72 5.97 1.35
CA ARG A 191 3.82 7.08 1.03
C ARG A 191 3.94 7.55 -0.41
N THR A 192 5.08 7.28 -1.02
CA THR A 192 5.34 7.67 -2.40
C THR A 192 4.23 7.15 -3.30
N PRO A 193 3.54 8.02 -4.05
CA PRO A 193 2.49 7.62 -4.97
C PRO A 193 2.98 6.54 -5.93
N ALA A 194 2.17 5.51 -6.14
CA ALA A 194 2.56 4.37 -6.95
C ALA A 194 1.49 3.96 -7.97
N LEU A 195 1.91 3.68 -9.19
CA LEU A 195 1.14 2.95 -10.19
C LEU A 195 1.64 1.51 -10.19
N ILE A 196 0.77 0.56 -9.87
CA ILE A 196 1.05 -0.87 -9.98
C ILE A 196 0.38 -1.37 -11.25
N LEU A 197 1.13 -2.02 -12.10
CA LEU A 197 0.65 -2.61 -13.35
C LEU A 197 0.91 -4.10 -13.36
N ALA A 198 -0.09 -4.87 -13.73
CA ALA A 198 -0.02 -6.32 -13.86
C ALA A 198 -0.62 -6.78 -15.17
N GLY A 199 -0.03 -7.76 -15.82
CA GLY A 199 -0.65 -8.46 -16.95
C GLY A 199 -1.68 -9.49 -16.47
N SER A 200 -2.78 -9.66 -17.19
CA SER A 200 -3.78 -10.69 -16.86
C SER A 200 -3.26 -12.12 -17.08
N GLU A 201 -2.31 -12.27 -18.00
CA GLU A 201 -1.68 -13.55 -18.36
C GLU A 201 -0.36 -13.81 -17.60
N ASP A 202 0.04 -12.90 -16.70
CA ASP A 202 1.20 -13.09 -15.82
C ASP A 202 0.84 -14.05 -14.69
N ALA A 203 1.25 -15.30 -14.82
CA ALA A 203 0.92 -16.36 -13.87
C ALA A 203 1.63 -16.23 -12.51
N ASP A 204 2.77 -15.54 -12.45
CA ASP A 204 3.61 -15.47 -11.26
C ASP A 204 3.39 -14.17 -10.46
N LEU A 205 3.45 -13.03 -11.15
CA LEU A 205 3.38 -11.70 -10.57
C LEU A 205 2.22 -10.87 -11.15
N GLY A 206 1.17 -11.54 -11.59
CA GLY A 206 -0.06 -10.93 -12.07
C GLY A 206 -0.87 -10.22 -10.97
N THR A 207 -2.10 -9.85 -11.29
CA THR A 207 -2.98 -9.01 -10.47
C THR A 207 -3.13 -9.51 -9.02
N ASP A 208 -3.31 -10.81 -8.83
CA ASP A 208 -3.52 -11.38 -7.50
C ASP A 208 -2.26 -11.29 -6.64
N ALA A 209 -1.08 -11.54 -7.23
CA ALA A 209 0.20 -11.40 -6.55
C ALA A 209 0.49 -9.92 -6.22
N GLN A 210 0.27 -9.00 -7.17
CA GLN A 210 0.45 -7.57 -6.93
C GLN A 210 -0.48 -7.07 -5.83
N THR A 211 -1.73 -7.51 -5.82
CA THR A 211 -2.69 -7.10 -4.79
C THR A 211 -2.34 -7.67 -3.41
N ALA A 212 -1.89 -8.93 -3.36
CA ALA A 212 -1.63 -9.60 -2.09
C ALA A 212 -0.26 -9.24 -1.50
N LEU A 213 0.76 -9.00 -2.33
CA LEU A 213 2.16 -8.92 -1.90
C LEU A 213 2.79 -7.55 -2.10
N MET A 214 2.30 -6.73 -3.05
CA MET A 214 2.83 -5.40 -3.36
C MET A 214 1.99 -4.28 -2.75
N ALA A 215 0.69 -4.26 -3.06
CA ALA A 215 -0.22 -3.20 -2.68
C ALA A 215 -0.29 -2.90 -1.16
N PRO A 216 -0.16 -3.90 -0.25
CA PRO A 216 -0.16 -3.64 1.19
C PRO A 216 0.98 -2.75 1.68
N HIS A 217 2.04 -2.61 0.90
CA HIS A 217 3.20 -1.78 1.21
C HIS A 217 3.12 -0.34 0.67
N LEU A 218 2.00 0.04 0.05
CA LEU A 218 1.85 1.32 -0.64
C LEU A 218 0.55 2.01 -0.20
N THR A 219 0.67 3.10 0.55
CA THR A 219 -0.50 3.85 1.06
C THR A 219 -1.31 4.47 -0.08
N HIS A 220 -0.61 4.96 -1.11
CA HIS A 220 -1.19 5.68 -2.23
C HIS A 220 -0.85 4.98 -3.53
N HIS A 221 -1.67 4.02 -3.91
CA HIS A 221 -1.46 3.29 -5.15
C HIS A 221 -2.74 3.20 -6.00
N ARG A 222 -2.51 3.08 -7.30
CA ARG A 222 -3.50 2.64 -8.27
C ARG A 222 -2.99 1.32 -8.84
N LEU A 223 -3.78 0.25 -8.77
CA LEU A 223 -3.47 -1.02 -9.42
C LEU A 223 -4.33 -1.15 -10.66
N VAL A 224 -3.69 -1.47 -11.79
CA VAL A 224 -4.36 -1.68 -13.08
C VAL A 224 -3.90 -3.01 -13.66
N THR A 225 -4.87 -3.85 -14.02
CA THR A 225 -4.65 -5.06 -14.82
C THR A 225 -4.74 -4.72 -16.30
N VAL A 226 -3.77 -5.16 -17.08
CA VAL A 226 -3.78 -5.01 -18.54
C VAL A 226 -4.15 -6.37 -19.15
N ASP A 227 -5.29 -6.41 -19.82
CA ASP A 227 -5.83 -7.65 -20.39
C ASP A 227 -4.98 -8.18 -21.55
N GLY A 228 -4.82 -9.51 -21.63
CA GLY A 228 -4.08 -10.21 -22.68
C GLY A 228 -2.57 -9.94 -22.67
N VAL A 229 -2.01 -9.49 -21.55
CA VAL A 229 -0.60 -9.18 -21.38
C VAL A 229 0.02 -10.09 -20.34
N GLY A 230 1.22 -10.59 -20.62
CA GLY A 230 2.02 -11.38 -19.69
C GLY A 230 2.91 -10.52 -18.79
N HIS A 231 4.04 -11.10 -18.43
CA HIS A 231 5.02 -10.47 -17.54
C HIS A 231 5.79 -9.32 -18.21
N LEU A 232 5.99 -9.38 -19.54
CA LEU A 232 6.84 -8.44 -20.29
C LEU A 232 6.06 -7.22 -20.82
N LEU A 233 5.12 -6.67 -20.05
CA LEU A 233 4.26 -5.55 -20.40
C LEU A 233 4.98 -4.38 -21.10
N PRO A 234 6.19 -3.93 -20.68
CA PRO A 234 6.91 -2.85 -21.37
C PRO A 234 7.29 -3.17 -22.82
N LEU A 235 7.40 -4.44 -23.17
CA LEU A 235 7.69 -4.91 -24.51
C LEU A 235 6.41 -5.24 -25.29
N GLU A 236 5.39 -5.76 -24.62
CA GLU A 236 4.14 -6.21 -25.24
C GLU A 236 3.20 -5.05 -25.60
N ARG A 237 3.06 -4.08 -24.68
CA ARG A 237 2.11 -2.96 -24.81
C ARG A 237 2.70 -1.63 -24.33
N PRO A 238 3.80 -1.16 -24.92
CA PRO A 238 4.47 0.08 -24.49
C PRO A 238 3.57 1.33 -24.59
N GLY A 239 2.66 1.36 -25.56
CA GLY A 239 1.71 2.45 -25.72
C GLY A 239 0.70 2.52 -24.56
N ILE A 240 0.14 1.39 -24.16
CA ILE A 240 -0.78 1.29 -23.01
C ILE A 240 -0.03 1.66 -21.72
N LEU A 241 1.20 1.18 -21.56
CA LEU A 241 2.03 1.55 -20.43
C LEU A 241 2.26 3.07 -20.37
N ALA A 242 2.56 3.71 -21.50
CA ALA A 242 2.74 5.15 -21.59
C ALA A 242 1.45 5.92 -21.21
N GLU A 243 0.31 5.52 -21.76
CA GLU A 243 -0.99 6.12 -21.43
C GLU A 243 -1.31 6.03 -19.94
N LEU A 244 -1.19 4.84 -19.34
CA LEU A 244 -1.48 4.61 -17.92
C LEU A 244 -0.51 5.38 -17.01
N LEU A 245 0.77 5.48 -17.40
CA LEU A 245 1.77 6.28 -16.70
C LEU A 245 1.43 7.77 -16.77
N LEU A 246 1.12 8.30 -17.96
CA LEU A 246 0.75 9.70 -18.13
C LEU A 246 -0.55 10.04 -17.40
N ASP A 247 -1.52 9.12 -17.39
CA ASP A 247 -2.75 9.28 -16.61
C ASP A 247 -2.44 9.29 -15.10
N HIS A 248 -1.58 8.38 -14.63
CA HIS A 248 -1.15 8.39 -13.23
C HIS A 248 -0.46 9.71 -12.85
N LEU A 249 0.39 10.24 -13.71
CA LEU A 249 1.08 11.51 -13.45
C LEU A 249 0.12 12.71 -13.48
N ARG A 250 -0.92 12.69 -14.32
CA ARG A 250 -1.96 13.74 -14.41
C ARG A 250 -2.98 13.63 -13.28
N ASP A 251 -3.52 12.43 -13.10
CA ASP A 251 -4.55 12.11 -12.12
C ASP A 251 -3.93 11.66 -10.79
N ARG A 252 -2.66 12.00 -10.58
CA ARG A 252 -2.13 11.75 -9.24
C ARG A 252 -3.27 12.03 -8.31
N PRO A 253 -3.73 11.07 -7.48
CA PRO A 253 -4.45 11.51 -6.35
C PRO A 253 -3.53 12.60 -5.79
N ARG A 254 -3.92 13.88 -5.96
CA ARG A 254 -3.41 14.89 -5.06
C ARG A 254 -3.78 14.31 -3.73
N THR A 255 -2.88 13.49 -3.23
CA THR A 255 -2.94 13.02 -1.89
C THR A 255 -2.75 14.29 -1.08
N GLN A 256 -3.85 14.97 -0.99
CA GLN A 256 -4.26 15.15 0.38
C GLN A 256 -4.23 13.72 0.96
N ALA A 257 -3.14 13.30 1.55
CA ALA A 257 -3.11 12.44 2.72
C ALA A 257 -4.30 12.95 3.47
N GLY A 258 -5.42 12.22 3.46
CA GLY A 258 -6.75 12.79 3.58
C GLY A 258 -6.70 13.82 4.68
N ALA A 259 -6.74 15.11 4.31
CA ALA A 259 -6.35 16.15 5.24
C ALA A 259 -7.20 15.88 6.44
N THR A 260 -6.60 15.57 7.57
CA THR A 260 -7.33 15.22 8.81
C THR A 260 -8.48 16.19 8.87
N PRO A 261 -9.74 15.75 8.92
CA PRO A 261 -10.87 16.64 8.75
C PRO A 261 -10.67 17.87 9.60
N PRO A 262 -10.67 19.10 9.04
CA PRO A 262 -10.32 20.28 9.80
C PRO A 262 -11.31 20.44 10.94
N VAL A 263 -10.80 20.64 12.14
CA VAL A 263 -11.64 21.02 13.27
C VAL A 263 -12.23 22.41 12.95
N PRO A 264 -13.56 22.58 12.89
CA PRO A 264 -14.17 23.86 12.58
C PRO A 264 -13.65 24.97 13.49
N PRO A 265 -13.42 26.22 12.99
CA PRO A 265 -12.88 27.29 13.80
C PRO A 265 -13.65 27.55 15.10
N ALA A 266 -14.98 27.50 15.04
CA ALA A 266 -15.82 27.67 16.22
C ALA A 266 -15.65 26.55 17.26
N TYR A 267 -15.47 25.30 16.82
CA TYR A 267 -15.20 24.18 17.71
C TYR A 267 -13.78 24.23 18.28
N ARG A 268 -12.81 24.70 17.51
CA ARG A 268 -11.46 24.97 17.99
C ARG A 268 -11.45 26.07 19.05
N ALA A 269 -12.25 27.11 18.88
CA ALA A 269 -12.45 28.14 19.89
C ALA A 269 -13.09 27.57 21.18
N LEU A 270 -14.04 26.62 21.08
CA LEU A 270 -14.61 25.90 22.21
C LEU A 270 -13.52 25.10 22.96
N ILE A 271 -12.67 24.36 22.26
CA ILE A 271 -11.55 23.61 22.85
C ILE A 271 -10.59 24.56 23.57
N ALA A 272 -10.32 25.74 23.02
CA ALA A 272 -9.42 26.75 23.60
C ALA A 272 -10.06 27.54 24.74
N SER A 273 -11.36 27.44 24.96
CA SER A 273 -12.11 28.19 25.97
C SER A 273 -11.81 27.72 27.40
N GLU A 274 -12.21 28.52 28.39
CA GLU A 274 -12.12 28.17 29.81
C GLU A 274 -12.98 26.97 30.22
N ARG A 275 -13.93 26.55 29.36
CA ARG A 275 -14.74 25.35 29.57
C ARG A 275 -13.94 24.05 29.52
N VAL A 276 -12.79 24.10 28.87
CA VAL A 276 -11.94 22.90 28.66
C VAL A 276 -10.65 23.07 29.43
N ASN A 277 -10.43 22.20 30.41
CA ASN A 277 -9.20 22.25 31.20
C ASN A 277 -7.97 21.89 30.34
N SER A 278 -6.78 22.27 30.82
CA SER A 278 -5.52 22.08 30.08
C SER A 278 -5.25 20.62 29.73
N ARG A 279 -5.57 19.67 30.61
CA ARG A 279 -5.38 18.24 30.38
C ARG A 279 -6.26 17.73 29.26
N LEU A 280 -7.57 18.05 29.27
CA LEU A 280 -8.49 17.64 28.22
C LEU A 280 -8.13 18.33 26.89
N ARG A 281 -7.75 19.61 26.93
CA ARG A 281 -7.28 20.33 25.74
C ARG A 281 -6.09 19.64 25.09
N SER A 282 -5.04 19.31 25.87
CA SER A 282 -3.89 18.57 25.36
C SER A 282 -4.26 17.23 24.72
N VAL A 283 -5.23 16.52 25.28
CA VAL A 283 -5.73 15.26 24.71
C VAL A 283 -6.46 15.51 23.38
N LEU A 284 -7.31 16.52 23.30
CA LEU A 284 -8.05 16.85 22.07
C LEU A 284 -7.10 17.38 20.99
N ASP A 285 -6.12 18.21 21.34
CA ASP A 285 -5.09 18.69 20.41
C ASP A 285 -4.26 17.53 19.86
N ALA A 286 -3.79 16.62 20.72
CA ALA A 286 -3.07 15.41 20.28
C ALA A 286 -3.89 14.50 19.37
N ARG A 287 -5.20 14.40 19.61
CA ARG A 287 -6.11 13.63 18.75
C ARG A 287 -6.39 14.33 17.42
N ALA A 288 -6.28 15.65 17.37
CA ALA A 288 -6.45 16.43 16.14
C ALA A 288 -5.21 16.43 15.23
N GLU A 289 -4.07 15.94 15.73
CA GLU A 289 -2.87 15.79 14.91
C GLU A 289 -3.15 14.86 13.74
N PRO A 290 -2.63 15.21 12.55
CA PRO A 290 -2.71 14.34 11.38
C PRO A 290 -2.15 12.95 11.65
N ASP A 291 -2.77 11.92 11.07
CA ASP A 291 -2.20 10.58 11.10
C ASP A 291 -0.84 10.56 10.44
N ASP A 292 0.08 9.75 10.98
CA ASP A 292 1.37 9.51 10.35
C ASP A 292 1.17 8.70 9.07
N PRO A 293 1.34 9.30 7.88
CA PRO A 293 1.19 8.57 6.63
C PRO A 293 2.31 7.54 6.39
N ALA A 294 3.38 7.59 7.21
CA ALA A 294 4.45 6.59 7.24
C ALA A 294 4.24 5.54 8.34
N TYR A 295 3.04 5.48 8.91
CA TYR A 295 2.75 4.55 10.00
C TYR A 295 3.18 3.12 9.67
N ARG A 296 4.00 2.55 10.54
CA ARG A 296 4.44 1.16 10.48
C ARG A 296 3.63 0.35 11.49
N PRO A 297 3.02 -0.77 11.08
CA PRO A 297 2.26 -1.57 12.02
C PRO A 297 3.16 -2.09 13.16
N GLU A 298 2.64 -2.06 14.37
CA GLU A 298 3.32 -2.46 15.60
C GLU A 298 2.76 -3.75 16.16
N ALA A 299 1.44 -3.92 16.14
CA ALA A 299 0.75 -5.13 16.59
C ALA A 299 0.45 -6.09 15.43
N LEU A 300 0.07 -5.57 14.28
CA LEU A 300 -0.26 -6.32 13.08
C LEU A 300 0.98 -6.42 12.17
N ASP A 301 0.90 -7.28 11.15
CA ASP A 301 1.82 -7.22 10.04
C ASP A 301 1.28 -6.28 8.92
N PRO A 302 2.09 -5.91 7.90
CA PRO A 302 1.63 -5.02 6.83
C PRO A 302 0.42 -5.55 6.06
N VAL A 303 0.30 -6.86 5.85
CA VAL A 303 -0.83 -7.48 5.16
C VAL A 303 -2.09 -7.40 6.04
N GLU A 304 -1.96 -7.69 7.32
CA GLU A 304 -3.05 -7.58 8.29
C GLU A 304 -3.55 -6.14 8.45
N LEU A 305 -2.62 -5.15 8.46
CA LEU A 305 -3.00 -3.73 8.48
C LEU A 305 -3.75 -3.31 7.20
N ALA A 306 -3.31 -3.79 6.04
CA ALA A 306 -4.01 -3.53 4.77
C ALA A 306 -5.41 -4.15 4.76
N LEU A 307 -5.56 -5.37 5.28
CA LEU A 307 -6.86 -6.01 5.50
C LEU A 307 -7.75 -5.18 6.43
N LEU A 308 -7.20 -4.73 7.56
CA LEU A 308 -7.93 -3.90 8.52
C LEU A 308 -8.38 -2.58 7.89
N ARG A 309 -7.54 -1.92 7.08
CA ARG A 309 -7.92 -0.73 6.32
C ARG A 309 -9.08 -1.01 5.35
N ALA A 310 -9.02 -2.11 4.60
CA ALA A 310 -10.08 -2.52 3.68
C ALA A 310 -11.40 -2.80 4.43
N VAL A 311 -11.34 -3.48 5.56
CA VAL A 311 -12.51 -3.75 6.41
C VAL A 311 -13.10 -2.45 6.96
N LEU A 312 -12.28 -1.57 7.54
CA LEU A 312 -12.75 -0.31 8.12
C LEU A 312 -13.28 0.66 7.07
N ALA A 313 -12.75 0.65 5.85
CA ALA A 313 -13.32 1.39 4.72
C ALA A 313 -14.76 0.96 4.37
N ARG A 314 -15.15 -0.28 4.71
CA ARG A 314 -16.53 -0.77 4.56
C ARG A 314 -17.40 -0.52 5.80
N VAL A 315 -16.82 -0.73 6.99
CA VAL A 315 -17.56 -0.65 8.27
C VAL A 315 -17.82 0.79 8.69
N LEU A 316 -16.82 1.66 8.56
CA LEU A 316 -16.88 3.07 8.94
C LEU A 316 -16.01 3.92 8.01
N PRO A 317 -16.51 4.29 6.82
CA PRO A 317 -15.76 5.06 5.84
C PRO A 317 -15.60 6.51 6.31
N VAL A 318 -14.43 6.84 6.86
CA VAL A 318 -14.09 8.18 7.36
C VAL A 318 -12.92 8.74 6.57
N PRO A 319 -13.18 9.63 5.60
CA PRO A 319 -12.10 10.25 4.84
C PRO A 319 -11.13 11.02 5.76
N GLY A 320 -9.84 10.83 5.55
CA GLY A 320 -8.79 11.60 6.21
C GLY A 320 -8.43 11.18 7.62
N ILE A 321 -8.91 10.01 8.08
CA ILE A 321 -8.52 9.41 9.35
C ILE A 321 -8.15 7.95 9.10
N ASP A 322 -6.92 7.56 9.38
CA ASP A 322 -6.47 6.16 9.32
C ASP A 322 -6.84 5.42 10.62
N LEU A 323 -8.12 5.03 10.70
CA LEU A 323 -8.62 4.28 11.86
C LEU A 323 -7.86 2.97 12.07
N ALA A 324 -7.35 2.35 11.01
CA ALA A 324 -6.61 1.09 11.11
C ALA A 324 -5.25 1.29 11.78
N ALA A 325 -4.50 2.31 11.40
CA ALA A 325 -3.24 2.65 12.04
C ALA A 325 -3.44 3.00 13.53
N ARG A 326 -4.47 3.83 13.83
CA ARG A 326 -4.80 4.18 15.22
C ARG A 326 -5.20 2.96 16.05
N LEU A 327 -5.92 2.02 15.46
CA LEU A 327 -6.32 0.78 16.14
C LEU A 327 -5.11 -0.14 16.36
N ASP A 328 -4.24 -0.27 15.37
CA ASP A 328 -3.01 -1.07 15.50
C ASP A 328 -2.09 -0.54 16.61
N GLY A 329 -1.84 0.77 16.66
CA GLY A 329 -1.05 1.39 17.75
C GLY A 329 -1.70 1.20 19.12
N ARG A 330 -3.05 1.24 19.20
CA ARG A 330 -3.78 0.94 20.44
C ARG A 330 -3.64 -0.53 20.86
N LEU A 331 -3.69 -1.46 19.91
CA LEU A 331 -3.46 -2.89 20.14
C LEU A 331 -2.01 -3.15 20.61
N ALA A 332 -1.02 -2.48 20.01
CA ALA A 332 0.37 -2.58 20.41
C ALA A 332 0.63 -2.04 21.82
N ALA A 333 -0.01 -0.94 22.17
CA ALA A 333 0.08 -0.35 23.51
C ALA A 333 -0.67 -1.16 24.58
N GLY A 334 -1.46 -2.19 24.21
CA GLY A 334 -2.33 -2.90 25.14
C GLY A 334 -3.38 -2.00 25.79
N ALA A 335 -3.74 -0.89 25.11
CA ALA A 335 -4.66 0.14 25.62
C ALA A 335 -6.13 -0.22 25.40
N GLY A 336 -6.52 -1.42 25.78
CA GLY A 336 -7.93 -1.86 25.80
C GLY A 336 -8.75 -1.07 26.83
N ASP A 337 -10.08 -1.12 26.69
CA ASP A 337 -11.00 -0.53 27.65
C ASP A 337 -11.32 -1.45 28.85
N GLY A 338 -10.62 -2.60 28.91
CA GLY A 338 -10.79 -3.61 29.94
C GLY A 338 -12.00 -4.54 29.74
N TRP A 339 -12.77 -4.32 28.67
CA TRP A 339 -13.91 -5.18 28.32
C TRP A 339 -13.63 -5.96 27.03
N ARG A 340 -13.94 -7.23 27.01
CA ARG A 340 -13.90 -8.09 25.82
C ARG A 340 -14.79 -9.31 26.01
N PHE A 341 -15.17 -9.95 24.92
CA PHE A 341 -15.84 -11.24 24.97
C PHE A 341 -14.88 -12.33 25.52
N ALA A 342 -15.32 -13.05 26.54
CA ALA A 342 -14.52 -14.12 27.16
C ALA A 342 -14.14 -15.25 26.17
N ALA A 343 -14.88 -15.39 25.07
CA ALA A 343 -14.62 -16.37 24.01
C ALA A 343 -13.48 -15.95 23.07
N LEU A 344 -13.06 -14.67 23.07
CA LEU A 344 -11.97 -14.19 22.23
C LEU A 344 -10.63 -14.29 22.96
N PRO A 345 -9.54 -14.53 22.23
CA PRO A 345 -8.18 -14.38 22.75
C PRO A 345 -7.88 -12.90 23.06
N PRO A 346 -6.69 -12.55 23.60
CA PRO A 346 -6.29 -11.17 23.78
C PRO A 346 -6.42 -10.34 22.48
N ASP A 347 -6.78 -9.06 22.60
CA ASP A 347 -7.23 -8.22 21.50
C ASP A 347 -6.33 -8.29 20.25
N ALA A 348 -5.01 -8.08 20.38
CA ALA A 348 -4.11 -8.14 19.23
C ALA A 348 -4.09 -9.53 18.55
N GLU A 349 -4.25 -10.61 19.33
CA GLU A 349 -4.35 -11.97 18.78
C GLU A 349 -5.71 -12.19 18.13
N ALA A 350 -6.79 -11.69 18.72
CA ALA A 350 -8.14 -11.77 18.18
C ALA A 350 -8.21 -11.06 16.81
N TYR A 351 -7.65 -9.86 16.70
CA TYR A 351 -7.63 -9.11 15.44
C TYR A 351 -6.84 -9.83 14.36
N ARG A 352 -5.62 -10.32 14.65
CA ARG A 352 -4.84 -11.09 13.68
C ARG A 352 -5.59 -12.36 13.22
N ALA A 353 -6.15 -13.10 14.16
CA ALA A 353 -6.87 -14.33 13.85
C ALA A 353 -8.12 -14.05 13.00
N ALA A 354 -8.86 -13.02 13.33
CA ALA A 354 -10.07 -12.64 12.60
C ALA A 354 -9.78 -12.15 11.18
N LEU A 355 -8.78 -11.28 11.01
CA LEU A 355 -8.38 -10.79 9.69
C LEU A 355 -7.93 -11.95 8.78
N ARG A 356 -7.14 -12.89 9.30
CA ARG A 356 -6.73 -14.09 8.56
C ARG A 356 -7.89 -15.02 8.26
N THR A 357 -8.89 -15.10 9.15
CA THR A 357 -10.11 -15.89 8.93
C THR A 357 -10.94 -15.28 7.82
N LEU A 358 -11.09 -13.94 7.82
CA LEU A 358 -11.82 -13.22 6.79
C LEU A 358 -11.17 -13.37 5.40
N ASP A 359 -9.85 -13.24 5.32
CA ASP A 359 -9.13 -13.45 4.05
C ASP A 359 -9.21 -14.90 3.57
N ALA A 360 -9.12 -15.87 4.48
CA ALA A 360 -9.32 -17.28 4.13
C ALA A 360 -10.74 -17.56 3.61
N ALA A 361 -11.77 -16.94 4.20
CA ALA A 361 -13.14 -17.02 3.71
C ALA A 361 -13.29 -16.42 2.31
N ALA A 362 -12.65 -15.27 2.07
CA ALA A 362 -12.62 -14.64 0.75
C ALA A 362 -12.00 -15.55 -0.32
N ARG A 363 -10.85 -16.14 -0.01
CA ARG A 363 -10.18 -17.12 -0.91
C ARG A 363 -11.01 -18.38 -1.13
N ALA A 364 -11.70 -18.86 -0.11
CA ALA A 364 -12.55 -20.04 -0.25
C ALA A 364 -13.78 -19.77 -1.12
N ALA A 365 -14.42 -18.61 -0.96
CA ALA A 365 -15.65 -18.27 -1.68
C ALA A 365 -15.39 -17.71 -3.09
N HIS A 366 -14.31 -16.98 -3.29
CA HIS A 366 -14.07 -16.18 -4.50
C HIS A 366 -12.72 -16.48 -5.18
N GLY A 367 -11.87 -17.35 -4.62
CA GLY A 367 -10.53 -17.63 -5.14
C GLY A 367 -9.52 -16.47 -4.98
N ARG A 368 -9.90 -15.37 -4.31
CA ARG A 368 -9.13 -14.12 -4.24
C ARG A 368 -9.04 -13.61 -2.81
N ALA A 369 -8.00 -12.81 -2.52
CA ALA A 369 -7.84 -12.16 -1.24
C ALA A 369 -8.95 -11.15 -0.96
N TYR A 370 -9.36 -10.97 0.29
CA TYR A 370 -10.42 -10.05 0.68
C TYR A 370 -10.22 -8.62 0.14
N VAL A 371 -8.98 -8.11 0.21
CA VAL A 371 -8.64 -6.75 -0.25
C VAL A 371 -8.83 -6.55 -1.75
N THR A 372 -8.88 -7.63 -2.54
CA THR A 372 -9.04 -7.58 -4.00
C THR A 372 -10.48 -7.73 -4.46
N LEU A 373 -11.39 -7.99 -3.52
CA LEU A 373 -12.80 -8.18 -3.85
C LEU A 373 -13.48 -6.85 -4.11
N GLU A 374 -14.47 -6.86 -4.99
CA GLU A 374 -15.39 -5.75 -5.16
C GLU A 374 -16.14 -5.44 -3.86
N ALA A 375 -16.48 -4.17 -3.64
CA ALA A 375 -17.14 -3.68 -2.44
C ALA A 375 -18.34 -4.56 -2.01
N LYS A 376 -19.18 -4.98 -2.96
CA LYS A 376 -20.35 -5.84 -2.70
C LYS A 376 -19.97 -7.21 -2.15
N ALA A 377 -18.88 -7.80 -2.63
CA ALA A 377 -18.41 -9.10 -2.15
C ALA A 377 -17.74 -8.97 -0.77
N GLN A 378 -16.99 -7.88 -0.54
CA GLN A 378 -16.46 -7.54 0.78
C GLN A 378 -17.59 -7.38 1.81
N ASP A 379 -18.63 -6.61 1.48
CA ASP A 379 -19.78 -6.40 2.36
C ASP A 379 -20.51 -7.71 2.67
N ALA A 380 -20.66 -8.59 1.69
CA ALA A 380 -21.31 -9.89 1.89
C ALA A 380 -20.59 -10.74 2.94
N LEU A 381 -19.24 -10.79 2.90
CA LEU A 381 -18.42 -11.50 3.89
C LEU A 381 -18.53 -10.86 5.29
N LEU A 382 -18.54 -9.53 5.37
CA LEU A 382 -18.73 -8.83 6.65
C LEU A 382 -20.12 -9.08 7.25
N VAL A 383 -21.15 -9.17 6.41
CA VAL A 383 -22.50 -9.55 6.87
C VAL A 383 -22.53 -10.98 7.43
N LEU A 384 -21.83 -11.93 6.78
CA LEU A 384 -21.68 -13.28 7.32
C LEU A 384 -20.95 -13.29 8.65
N ALA A 385 -19.86 -12.52 8.78
CA ALA A 385 -19.15 -12.37 10.06
C ALA A 385 -20.07 -11.78 11.15
N GLN A 386 -20.81 -10.72 10.84
CA GLN A 386 -21.76 -10.09 11.75
C GLN A 386 -22.84 -11.05 12.26
N ARG A 387 -23.32 -11.95 11.40
CA ARG A 387 -24.38 -12.91 11.73
C ARG A 387 -23.89 -14.15 12.46
N GLY A 388 -22.56 -14.40 12.46
CA GLY A 388 -22.00 -15.65 12.94
C GLY A 388 -22.19 -16.81 11.94
N ASP A 389 -22.27 -16.50 10.65
CA ASP A 389 -22.45 -17.46 9.57
C ASP A 389 -21.16 -17.63 8.73
N LEU A 390 -20.09 -16.88 9.05
CA LEU A 390 -18.82 -16.98 8.32
C LEU A 390 -18.10 -18.27 8.68
N THR A 391 -18.01 -19.17 7.70
CA THR A 391 -17.30 -20.45 7.85
C THR A 391 -16.10 -20.52 6.93
N VAL A 392 -15.02 -21.14 7.42
CA VAL A 392 -13.78 -21.35 6.66
C VAL A 392 -13.39 -22.82 6.75
N PRO A 393 -13.06 -23.48 5.62
CA PRO A 393 -12.53 -24.84 5.66
C PRO A 393 -11.24 -24.89 6.50
N GLU A 394 -11.12 -25.86 7.39
CA GLU A 394 -9.95 -26.01 8.28
C GLU A 394 -8.61 -25.98 7.54
N ARG A 395 -8.56 -26.55 6.34
CA ARG A 395 -7.37 -26.57 5.47
C ARG A 395 -6.86 -25.20 5.06
N LEU A 396 -7.68 -24.15 5.15
CA LEU A 396 -7.30 -22.78 4.79
C LEU A 396 -6.87 -21.93 6.00
N GLY A 397 -6.72 -22.54 7.18
CA GLY A 397 -6.13 -21.89 8.33
C GLY A 397 -7.00 -20.85 9.02
N GLY A 398 -8.33 -20.92 8.88
CA GLY A 398 -9.23 -20.13 9.69
C GLY A 398 -8.98 -20.38 11.18
N ARG A 399 -8.86 -19.32 11.97
CA ARG A 399 -8.47 -19.42 13.38
C ARG A 399 -9.58 -19.08 14.35
N LEU A 400 -10.62 -18.40 13.87
CA LEU A 400 -11.84 -18.12 14.63
C LEU A 400 -13.00 -18.87 13.99
N ASP A 401 -13.82 -19.50 14.83
CA ASP A 401 -15.11 -20.03 14.41
C ASP A 401 -16.12 -18.91 14.16
N ALA A 402 -17.28 -19.25 13.64
CA ALA A 402 -18.32 -18.32 13.25
C ALA A 402 -18.81 -17.45 14.42
N ASP A 403 -18.97 -18.01 15.62
CA ASP A 403 -19.40 -17.26 16.81
C ASP A 403 -18.32 -16.26 17.25
N ARG A 404 -17.05 -16.66 17.25
CA ARG A 404 -15.95 -15.76 17.58
C ARG A 404 -15.76 -14.67 16.53
N MET A 405 -16.01 -14.97 15.24
CA MET A 405 -16.01 -13.93 14.20
C MET A 405 -17.11 -12.89 14.44
N ARG A 406 -18.28 -13.29 14.91
CA ARG A 406 -19.37 -12.38 15.29
C ARG A 406 -18.97 -11.48 16.46
N PHE A 407 -18.38 -12.04 17.50
CA PHE A 407 -17.90 -11.27 18.64
C PHE A 407 -16.78 -10.28 18.25
N TRP A 408 -15.82 -10.73 17.47
CA TRP A 408 -14.78 -9.84 16.97
C TRP A 408 -15.35 -8.69 16.12
N PHE A 409 -16.34 -8.97 15.27
CA PHE A 409 -16.96 -7.92 14.44
C PHE A 409 -17.69 -6.87 15.29
N GLU A 410 -18.28 -7.27 16.39
CA GLU A 410 -18.91 -6.36 17.37
C GLU A 410 -17.84 -5.49 18.06
N ASP A 411 -16.73 -6.07 18.53
CA ASP A 411 -15.59 -5.34 19.08
C ASP A 411 -14.99 -4.36 18.05
N LEU A 412 -14.77 -4.81 16.82
CA LEU A 412 -14.27 -3.97 15.74
C LEU A 412 -15.13 -2.73 15.51
N ARG A 413 -16.45 -2.89 15.47
CA ARG A 413 -17.38 -1.77 15.30
C ARG A 413 -17.31 -0.80 16.47
N ALA A 414 -17.26 -1.32 17.69
CA ALA A 414 -17.14 -0.52 18.90
C ALA A 414 -15.82 0.27 18.91
N ASP A 415 -14.70 -0.40 18.62
CA ASP A 415 -13.37 0.22 18.59
C ASP A 415 -13.26 1.28 17.49
N ALA A 416 -13.73 0.99 16.28
CA ALA A 416 -13.75 1.94 15.19
C ALA A 416 -14.56 3.20 15.54
N THR A 417 -15.73 3.01 16.13
CA THR A 417 -16.61 4.12 16.55
C THR A 417 -15.95 4.95 17.65
N LYS A 418 -15.35 4.31 18.66
CA LYS A 418 -14.63 5.00 19.75
C LYS A 418 -13.46 5.84 19.20
N LEU A 419 -12.67 5.26 18.29
CA LEU A 419 -11.53 5.95 17.68
C LEU A 419 -11.98 7.13 16.80
N TRP A 420 -13.06 6.98 16.05
CA TRP A 420 -13.63 8.06 15.26
C TRP A 420 -14.16 9.18 16.14
N LEU A 421 -15.02 8.85 17.12
CA LEU A 421 -15.59 9.83 18.05
C LEU A 421 -14.56 10.47 19.00
N ALA A 422 -13.37 9.87 19.13
CA ALA A 422 -12.27 10.49 19.84
C ALA A 422 -11.69 11.72 19.10
N GLN A 423 -11.99 11.89 17.80
CA GLN A 423 -11.46 12.98 16.98
C GLN A 423 -12.28 14.27 17.17
N PRO A 424 -11.64 15.42 17.43
CA PRO A 424 -12.35 16.69 17.59
C PRO A 424 -13.20 17.08 16.39
N ALA A 425 -12.71 16.77 15.17
CA ALA A 425 -13.47 17.00 13.93
C ALA A 425 -14.76 16.14 13.86
N ALA A 426 -14.71 14.90 14.35
CA ALA A 426 -15.87 14.02 14.42
C ALA A 426 -16.87 14.49 15.47
N LEU A 427 -16.37 14.89 16.64
CA LEU A 427 -17.20 15.47 17.69
C LEU A 427 -17.92 16.73 17.22
N ALA A 428 -17.20 17.62 16.52
CA ALA A 428 -17.81 18.81 15.93
C ALA A 428 -18.87 18.46 14.89
N ARG A 429 -18.61 17.43 14.06
CA ARG A 429 -19.55 16.99 13.00
C ARG A 429 -20.88 16.46 13.55
N ILE A 430 -20.83 15.76 14.70
CA ILE A 430 -22.04 15.24 15.35
C ILE A 430 -22.71 16.22 16.33
N GLY A 431 -22.17 17.43 16.43
CA GLY A 431 -22.72 18.44 17.34
C GLY A 431 -22.44 18.19 18.82
N PHE A 432 -21.35 17.49 19.16
CA PHE A 432 -21.07 17.15 20.55
C PHE A 432 -20.39 18.32 21.31
N SER A 433 -21.12 18.93 22.24
CA SER A 433 -20.64 20.04 23.07
C SER A 433 -20.16 19.63 24.46
N GLY A 434 -20.31 18.37 24.82
CA GLY A 434 -20.01 17.84 26.16
C GLY A 434 -18.53 17.69 26.50
N ILE A 435 -17.64 18.53 25.92
CA ILE A 435 -16.20 18.49 26.18
C ILE A 435 -15.75 19.43 27.32
N GLY A 436 -16.69 20.02 28.04
CA GLY A 436 -16.39 20.89 29.16
C GLY A 436 -15.94 20.10 30.40
N VAL A 437 -15.20 20.76 31.26
CA VAL A 437 -14.93 20.30 32.63
C VAL A 437 -15.73 21.20 33.57
N GLY A 438 -16.81 20.67 34.08
CA GLY A 438 -17.66 21.39 34.97
C GLY A 438 -18.36 20.41 35.90
N GLY A 439 -19.15 20.94 36.85
CA GLY A 439 -20.06 20.15 37.65
C GLY A 439 -21.15 19.49 36.78
N ASP A 440 -21.83 18.53 37.33
CA ASP A 440 -22.90 17.78 36.64
C ASP A 440 -24.15 18.63 36.36
N ARG A 441 -24.14 19.91 36.75
CA ARG A 441 -25.27 20.82 36.55
C ARG A 441 -24.85 22.10 35.84
N PRO A 442 -25.76 22.71 35.05
CA PRO A 442 -25.50 24.02 34.45
C PRO A 442 -25.06 25.05 35.49
N GLY A 443 -24.00 25.78 35.18
CA GLY A 443 -23.45 26.82 36.08
C GLY A 443 -22.65 26.31 37.28
N GLU A 444 -22.59 25.01 37.52
CA GLU A 444 -21.79 24.44 38.61
C GLU A 444 -20.30 24.58 38.30
N ILE A 445 -19.50 24.97 39.29
CA ILE A 445 -18.08 25.11 39.18
C ILE A 445 -17.40 23.89 39.80
N ALA A 446 -16.65 23.11 38.99
CA ALA A 446 -15.77 22.07 39.48
C ALA A 446 -14.34 22.48 39.27
N ASP A 447 -13.50 22.31 40.27
CA ASP A 447 -12.07 22.71 40.25
C ASP A 447 -11.82 24.16 39.80
N GLY A 448 -12.75 25.07 40.09
CA GLY A 448 -12.66 26.48 39.72
C GLY A 448 -13.04 26.80 38.28
N LEU A 449 -13.54 25.83 37.53
CA LEU A 449 -13.95 26.00 36.14
C LEU A 449 -15.50 26.05 36.01
N PRO A 450 -16.03 26.92 35.13
CA PRO A 450 -17.48 26.96 34.89
C PRO A 450 -17.97 25.62 34.34
N GLY A 451 -19.14 25.19 34.80
CA GLY A 451 -19.83 24.01 34.31
C GLY A 451 -20.36 24.17 32.89
N PHE A 452 -21.20 23.24 32.47
CA PHE A 452 -21.85 23.31 31.18
C PHE A 452 -22.69 24.58 31.05
N ARG A 453 -22.55 25.22 29.88
CA ARG A 453 -23.38 26.39 29.58
C ARG A 453 -24.80 25.93 29.32
N GLU A 454 -25.76 26.55 29.97
CA GLU A 454 -27.16 26.35 29.67
C GLU A 454 -27.50 27.05 28.35
N VAL A 455 -27.88 26.29 27.34
CA VAL A 455 -28.46 26.80 26.08
C VAL A 455 -29.94 26.52 26.10
N GLY A 456 -30.74 27.46 25.58
CA GLY A 456 -32.20 27.25 25.50
C GLY A 456 -32.52 26.07 24.59
N LEU A 457 -33.64 25.43 24.84
CA LEU A 457 -34.20 24.40 23.98
C LEU A 457 -34.29 24.98 22.54
N ASP A 458 -33.80 24.27 21.55
CA ASP A 458 -33.72 24.70 20.14
C ASP A 458 -32.76 25.89 19.86
N ALA A 459 -31.92 26.29 20.80
CA ALA A 459 -30.88 27.29 20.58
C ALA A 459 -29.54 26.58 20.23
N PRO A 460 -29.12 26.56 18.98
CA PRO A 460 -27.86 25.93 18.60
C PRO A 460 -26.69 26.69 19.22
N GLU A 461 -25.64 25.96 19.67
CA GLU A 461 -24.39 26.57 20.06
C GLU A 461 -23.72 27.21 18.85
N ALA A 462 -22.87 28.26 19.08
CA ALA A 462 -22.28 29.07 17.98
C ALA A 462 -21.43 28.23 16.98
N TRP A 463 -20.96 27.07 17.41
CA TRP A 463 -20.15 26.14 16.60
C TRP A 463 -20.99 25.03 15.93
N GLU A 464 -22.27 24.87 16.26
CA GLU A 464 -23.12 23.88 15.61
C GLU A 464 -23.30 24.21 14.13
N PRO A 465 -23.19 23.23 13.22
CA PRO A 465 -23.46 23.47 11.82
C PRO A 465 -24.93 23.91 11.64
N ARG A 466 -25.12 25.11 11.11
CA ARG A 466 -26.46 25.55 10.77
C ARG A 466 -26.90 24.79 9.52
N PRO A 467 -28.11 24.23 9.47
CA PRO A 467 -28.63 23.65 8.24
C PRO A 467 -28.60 24.71 7.14
N VAL A 468 -27.92 24.41 6.05
CA VAL A 468 -27.99 25.24 4.83
C VAL A 468 -29.43 25.07 4.33
N HIS A 469 -30.20 26.14 4.36
CA HIS A 469 -31.57 26.12 3.85
C HIS A 469 -31.55 25.64 2.38
N GLY A 470 -32.04 24.44 2.13
CA GLY A 470 -32.26 23.94 0.77
C GLY A 470 -31.98 22.46 0.50
N GLU A 471 -31.33 21.71 1.37
CA GLU A 471 -31.17 20.26 1.15
C GLU A 471 -31.93 19.48 2.22
N ALA A 472 -33.13 19.04 1.85
CA ALA A 472 -33.84 17.99 2.58
C ALA A 472 -32.99 16.71 2.42
N VAL A 473 -32.43 16.21 3.52
CA VAL A 473 -31.85 14.88 3.60
C VAL A 473 -32.97 13.87 3.34
N ARG A 474 -32.93 13.25 2.16
CA ARG A 474 -33.69 12.05 1.86
C ARG A 474 -32.84 10.81 2.13
#